data_68ff67a7c9a7e67bc9cd40ea98bec39a
#
_entry.id   68ff67a7c9a7e67bc9cd40ea98bec39a
#
_cell.length_a   1.000
_cell.length_b   1.000
_cell.length_c   1.000
_cell.angle_alpha   90.00
_cell.angle_beta   90.00
_cell.angle_gamma   90.00
#
_symmetry.space_group_name_H-M   'P 1'
#
loop_
_entity.id
_entity.type
_entity.pdbx_description
1 polymer ?
#
loop_
_entity_poly.entity_id
_entity_poly.type
_entity_poly.pdbx_seq_one_letter_code
_entity_poly.pdbx_strand_id
1 'polypeptide(L)'
;MTIGDLPAGSAGELLTLQRAAYVTEAQLHDELWLPALTQTLDELLADLSVSRCLGAWAGPRLVGSIRTREDGDVLRIARLAVAPDLQGRGIGSRLLDAAETGSPCSSAALYTGSRSEPNLRLYRRRGYVEQRREEIRPGLEVVHLTKPLR
;
A
#
# COMPACT_ATOMS: atom_id res chain seq x y z
N MET A 1 11.08 1.75 -15.80
CA MET A 1 10.67 1.29 -14.46
C MET A 1 10.32 -0.18 -14.50
N THR A 2 10.80 -0.93 -13.53
CA THR A 2 10.61 -2.38 -13.44
C THR A 2 9.78 -2.70 -12.20
N ILE A 3 8.82 -3.63 -12.32
CA ILE A 3 8.01 -4.11 -11.20
C ILE A 3 8.22 -5.62 -11.05
N GLY A 4 8.43 -6.08 -9.82
CA GLY A 4 8.60 -7.49 -9.51
C GLY A 4 8.62 -7.75 -8.01
N ASP A 5 8.81 -9.01 -7.65
CA ASP A 5 8.88 -9.39 -6.24
C ASP A 5 10.07 -8.72 -5.55
N LEU A 6 9.86 -8.28 -4.31
CA LEU A 6 10.92 -7.67 -3.51
C LEU A 6 11.96 -8.74 -3.14
N PRO A 7 13.25 -8.53 -3.49
CA PRO A 7 14.28 -9.50 -3.15
C PRO A 7 14.50 -9.62 -1.64
N ALA A 8 14.90 -10.79 -1.19
CA ALA A 8 15.41 -10.97 0.17
C ALA A 8 16.58 -10.01 0.40
N GLY A 9 16.65 -9.41 1.56
CA GLY A 9 17.68 -8.43 1.89
C GLY A 9 17.32 -6.99 1.58
N SER A 10 16.19 -6.73 0.92
CA SER A 10 15.73 -5.37 0.58
C SER A 10 14.83 -4.74 1.64
N ALA A 11 14.62 -5.40 2.78
CA ALA A 11 13.69 -4.92 3.81
C ALA A 11 14.09 -3.56 4.39
N GLY A 12 15.39 -3.31 4.57
CA GLY A 12 15.87 -2.01 5.07
C GLY A 12 15.55 -0.87 4.11
N GLU A 13 15.76 -1.07 2.82
CA GLU A 13 15.42 -0.09 1.79
C GLU A 13 13.91 0.11 1.73
N LEU A 14 13.14 -0.97 1.82
CA LEU A 14 11.69 -0.90 1.86
C LEU A 14 11.19 -0.08 3.06
N LEU A 15 11.76 -0.30 4.25
CA LEU A 15 11.38 0.44 5.44
C LEU A 15 11.65 1.93 5.28
N THR A 16 12.77 2.29 4.69
CA THR A 16 13.13 3.69 4.41
C THR A 16 12.11 4.32 3.45
N LEU A 17 11.78 3.63 2.37
CA LEU A 17 10.76 4.07 1.42
C LEU A 17 9.39 4.23 2.09
N GLN A 18 8.97 3.23 2.87
CA GLN A 18 7.69 3.22 3.55
C GLN A 18 7.56 4.43 4.48
N ARG A 19 8.58 4.68 5.30
CA ARG A 19 8.57 5.82 6.23
C ARG A 19 8.49 7.15 5.48
N ALA A 20 9.29 7.33 4.43
CA ALA A 20 9.26 8.54 3.64
C ALA A 20 7.88 8.78 3.00
N ALA A 21 7.28 7.73 2.43
CA ALA A 21 6.00 7.82 1.76
C ALA A 21 4.84 8.13 2.72
N TYR A 22 4.88 7.56 3.93
CA TYR A 22 3.77 7.71 4.89
C TYR A 22 3.85 8.97 5.75
N VAL A 23 4.88 9.77 5.63
CA VAL A 23 4.93 11.08 6.31
C VAL A 23 3.77 11.96 5.85
N THR A 24 3.43 11.94 4.56
CA THR A 24 2.29 12.70 4.04
C THR A 24 0.97 12.26 4.69
N GLU A 25 0.76 10.96 4.83
CA GLU A 25 -0.42 10.42 5.51
C GLU A 25 -0.49 10.87 6.97
N ALA A 26 0.64 10.83 7.67
CA ALA A 26 0.73 11.29 9.05
C ALA A 26 0.35 12.78 9.17
N GLN A 27 0.80 13.59 8.23
CA GLN A 27 0.48 15.01 8.19
C GLN A 27 -1.01 15.26 7.91
N LEU A 28 -1.59 14.53 6.95
CA LEU A 28 -3.01 14.67 6.59
C LEU A 28 -3.95 14.31 7.74
N HIS A 29 -3.56 13.33 8.56
CA HIS A 29 -4.40 12.82 9.64
C HIS A 29 -3.96 13.33 11.02
N ASP A 30 -2.96 14.22 11.06
CA ASP A 30 -2.38 14.71 12.32
C ASP A 30 -2.05 13.55 13.28
N GLU A 31 -1.40 12.51 12.74
CA GLU A 31 -1.16 11.26 13.45
C GLU A 31 0.28 10.78 13.23
N LEU A 32 1.13 10.93 14.26
CA LEU A 32 2.54 10.55 14.19
C LEU A 32 2.76 9.04 14.39
N TRP A 33 1.77 8.33 14.90
CA TRP A 33 1.91 6.93 15.31
C TRP A 33 1.25 5.96 14.34
N LEU A 34 1.14 6.32 13.05
CA LEU A 34 0.67 5.39 12.02
C LEU A 34 1.57 4.15 11.99
N PRO A 35 0.98 2.94 11.94
CA PRO A 35 1.77 1.70 11.93
C PRO A 35 2.83 1.66 10.84
N ALA A 36 2.51 2.16 9.63
CA ALA A 36 3.47 2.19 8.53
C ALA A 36 4.68 3.09 8.82
N LEU A 37 4.51 4.11 9.65
CA LEU A 37 5.57 5.06 9.99
C LEU A 37 6.41 4.57 11.17
N THR A 38 5.81 3.87 12.13
CA THR A 38 6.47 3.46 13.37
C THR A 38 6.96 2.02 13.36
N GLN A 39 6.61 1.25 12.35
CA GLN A 39 7.02 -0.14 12.23
C GLN A 39 8.54 -0.28 12.31
N THR A 40 9.01 -1.23 13.12
CA THR A 40 10.43 -1.55 13.21
C THR A 40 10.85 -2.47 12.06
N LEU A 41 12.17 -2.60 11.85
CA LEU A 41 12.68 -3.53 10.85
C LEU A 41 12.28 -4.98 11.15
N ASP A 42 12.34 -5.39 12.42
CA ASP A 42 11.94 -6.74 12.82
C ASP A 42 10.45 -6.99 12.55
N GLU A 43 9.61 -6.02 12.84
CA GLU A 43 8.18 -6.10 12.55
C GLU A 43 7.92 -6.18 11.05
N LEU A 44 8.66 -5.42 10.24
CA LEU A 44 8.56 -5.49 8.79
C LEU A 44 8.98 -6.86 8.27
N LEU A 45 10.08 -7.40 8.77
CA LEU A 45 10.54 -8.74 8.39
C LEU A 45 9.49 -9.80 8.71
N ALA A 46 8.81 -9.69 9.85
CA ALA A 46 7.72 -10.59 10.20
C ALA A 46 6.55 -10.47 9.21
N ASP A 47 6.17 -9.26 8.83
CA ASP A 47 5.12 -9.03 7.83
C ASP A 47 5.49 -9.63 6.49
N LEU A 48 6.73 -9.44 6.04
CA LEU A 48 7.20 -9.96 4.75
C LEU A 48 7.22 -11.50 4.71
N SER A 49 7.31 -12.15 5.88
CA SER A 49 7.29 -13.61 5.96
C SER A 49 5.90 -14.21 5.69
N VAL A 50 4.83 -13.42 5.83
CA VAL A 50 3.43 -13.89 5.69
C VAL A 50 2.67 -13.15 4.57
N SER A 51 3.33 -12.27 3.84
CA SER A 51 2.72 -11.52 2.75
C SER A 51 3.64 -11.49 1.55
N ARG A 52 3.06 -11.20 0.37
CA ARG A 52 3.81 -10.93 -0.84
C ARG A 52 4.08 -9.43 -0.93
N CYS A 53 5.29 -9.05 -1.31
CA CYS A 53 5.63 -7.67 -1.55
C CYS A 53 6.14 -7.50 -2.97
N LEU A 54 5.52 -6.59 -3.73
CA LEU A 54 6.02 -6.16 -5.03
C LEU A 54 6.73 -4.83 -4.87
N GLY A 55 7.85 -4.68 -5.54
CA GLY A 55 8.58 -3.43 -5.62
C GLY A 55 8.55 -2.84 -7.03
N ALA A 56 8.75 -1.54 -7.12
CA ALA A 56 8.97 -0.82 -8.36
C ALA A 56 10.33 -0.15 -8.29
N TRP A 57 11.15 -0.32 -9.34
CA TRP A 57 12.50 0.21 -9.39
C TRP A 57 12.69 1.17 -10.57
N ALA A 58 13.34 2.29 -10.30
CA ALA A 58 13.90 3.17 -11.32
C ALA A 58 15.42 2.96 -11.30
N GLY A 59 15.93 2.18 -12.25
CA GLY A 59 17.32 1.72 -12.17
C GLY A 59 17.52 0.89 -10.89
N PRO A 60 18.54 1.18 -10.09
CA PRO A 60 18.79 0.45 -8.83
C PRO A 60 17.93 0.94 -7.65
N ARG A 61 17.18 2.02 -7.80
CA ARG A 61 16.45 2.66 -6.71
C ARG A 61 15.05 2.05 -6.57
N LEU A 62 14.71 1.59 -5.38
CA LEU A 62 13.35 1.21 -5.04
C LEU A 62 12.50 2.48 -4.88
N VAL A 63 11.51 2.64 -5.73
CA VAL A 63 10.68 3.87 -5.76
C VAL A 63 9.22 3.63 -5.42
N GLY A 64 8.80 2.38 -5.29
CA GLY A 64 7.44 2.06 -4.89
C GLY A 64 7.34 0.64 -4.37
N SER A 65 6.29 0.36 -3.62
CA SER A 65 6.02 -0.98 -3.11
C SER A 65 4.54 -1.15 -2.79
N ILE A 66 4.09 -2.40 -2.78
CA ILE A 66 2.75 -2.79 -2.39
C ILE A 66 2.82 -4.17 -1.75
N ARG A 67 2.06 -4.38 -0.68
CA ARG A 67 1.96 -5.69 -0.03
C ARG A 67 0.60 -6.31 -0.28
N THR A 68 0.60 -7.62 -0.50
CA THR A 68 -0.64 -8.37 -0.70
C THR A 68 -0.64 -9.62 0.16
N ARG A 69 -1.85 -10.05 0.53
CA ARG A 69 -2.07 -11.27 1.29
C ARG A 69 -3.39 -11.86 0.85
N GLU A 70 -3.38 -13.14 0.51
CA GLU A 70 -4.61 -13.85 0.19
C GLU A 70 -5.31 -14.28 1.48
N ASP A 71 -6.56 -13.90 1.62
CA ASP A 71 -7.41 -14.26 2.75
C ASP A 71 -8.67 -14.93 2.18
N GLY A 72 -8.63 -16.26 2.06
CA GLY A 72 -9.64 -17.00 1.31
C GLY A 72 -9.62 -16.53 -0.16
N ASP A 73 -10.77 -16.07 -0.65
CA ASP A 73 -10.92 -15.60 -2.02
C ASP A 73 -10.80 -14.05 -2.13
N VAL A 74 -10.28 -13.42 -1.11
CA VAL A 74 -10.08 -11.96 -1.07
C VAL A 74 -8.59 -11.65 -1.05
N LEU A 75 -8.15 -10.83 -2.00
CA LEU A 75 -6.80 -10.27 -2.00
C LEU A 75 -6.78 -9.04 -1.09
N ARG A 76 -6.10 -9.16 0.04
CA ARG A 76 -5.89 -8.03 0.94
C ARG A 76 -4.68 -7.23 0.47
N ILE A 77 -4.90 -5.95 0.16
CA ILE A 77 -3.85 -5.04 -0.32
C ILE A 77 -3.55 -4.03 0.78
N ALA A 78 -2.28 -3.81 1.03
CA ALA A 78 -1.82 -2.91 2.08
C ALA A 78 -0.49 -2.25 1.70
N ARG A 79 -0.17 -1.18 2.43
CA ARG A 79 1.16 -0.54 2.38
C ARG A 79 1.58 -0.13 0.97
N LEU A 80 0.66 0.43 0.18
CA LEU A 80 1.04 1.07 -1.08
C LEU A 80 1.88 2.30 -0.75
N ALA A 81 3.10 2.32 -1.23
CA ALA A 81 4.04 3.41 -0.99
C ALA A 81 4.72 3.81 -2.30
N VAL A 82 4.86 5.10 -2.51
CA VAL A 82 5.58 5.67 -3.66
C VAL A 82 6.51 6.75 -3.13
N ALA A 83 7.75 6.78 -3.62
CA ALA A 83 8.73 7.78 -3.24
C ALA A 83 8.15 9.18 -3.39
N PRO A 84 8.33 10.08 -2.40
CA PRO A 84 7.69 11.40 -2.41
C PRO A 84 8.02 12.25 -3.64
N ASP A 85 9.21 12.10 -4.19
CA ASP A 85 9.65 12.85 -5.38
C ASP A 85 9.09 12.28 -6.69
N LEU A 86 8.43 11.13 -6.67
CA LEU A 86 7.92 10.45 -7.86
C LEU A 86 6.41 10.21 -7.83
N GLN A 87 5.70 10.84 -6.91
CA GLN A 87 4.25 10.74 -6.86
C GLN A 87 3.60 11.44 -8.07
N GLY A 88 2.40 11.00 -8.43
CA GLY A 88 1.68 11.56 -9.58
C GLY A 88 2.18 11.09 -10.94
N ARG A 89 3.02 10.06 -11.00
CA ARG A 89 3.58 9.52 -12.25
C ARG A 89 3.07 8.13 -12.61
N GLY A 90 2.02 7.66 -11.96
CA GLY A 90 1.38 6.39 -12.26
C GLY A 90 2.03 5.16 -11.65
N ILE A 91 3.03 5.31 -10.77
CA ILE A 91 3.70 4.18 -10.12
C ILE A 91 2.73 3.39 -9.25
N GLY A 92 1.93 4.08 -8.45
CA GLY A 92 0.93 3.44 -7.61
C GLY A 92 -0.10 2.65 -8.40
N SER A 93 -0.57 3.20 -9.52
CA SER A 93 -1.50 2.51 -10.42
C SER A 93 -0.89 1.24 -11.00
N ARG A 94 0.36 1.29 -11.42
CA ARG A 94 1.05 0.13 -11.99
C ARG A 94 1.30 -0.97 -10.95
N LEU A 95 1.64 -0.58 -9.72
CA LEU A 95 1.79 -1.53 -8.63
C LEU A 95 0.47 -2.21 -8.30
N LEU A 96 -0.61 -1.44 -8.26
CA LEU A 96 -1.94 -1.97 -7.98
C LEU A 96 -2.38 -2.95 -9.07
N ASP A 97 -2.19 -2.59 -10.34
CA ASP A 97 -2.50 -3.46 -11.46
C ASP A 97 -1.68 -4.78 -11.41
N ALA A 98 -0.40 -4.69 -11.09
CA ALA A 98 0.45 -5.87 -10.97
C ALA A 98 0.01 -6.79 -9.82
N ALA A 99 -0.38 -6.22 -8.70
CA ALA A 99 -0.89 -6.98 -7.56
C ALA A 99 -2.18 -7.73 -7.92
N GLU A 100 -3.11 -7.06 -8.58
CA GLU A 100 -4.38 -7.65 -9.00
C GLU A 100 -4.17 -8.76 -10.05
N THR A 101 -3.35 -8.49 -11.05
CA THR A 101 -3.07 -9.43 -12.14
C THR A 101 -2.42 -10.71 -11.63
N GLY A 102 -1.58 -10.61 -10.61
CA GLY A 102 -0.88 -11.75 -10.04
C GLY A 102 -1.71 -12.59 -9.06
N SER A 103 -2.98 -12.27 -8.85
CA SER A 103 -3.81 -12.92 -7.84
C SER A 103 -4.88 -13.83 -8.47
N PRO A 104 -5.12 -15.04 -7.90
CA PRO A 104 -6.23 -15.90 -8.29
C PRO A 104 -7.55 -15.51 -7.61
N CYS A 105 -7.54 -14.57 -6.65
CA CYS A 105 -8.71 -14.18 -5.89
C CYS A 105 -9.78 -13.53 -6.75
N SER A 106 -11.05 -13.68 -6.35
CA SER A 106 -12.17 -13.09 -7.11
C SER A 106 -12.45 -11.64 -6.74
N SER A 107 -11.92 -11.16 -5.61
CA SER A 107 -12.07 -9.77 -5.18
C SER A 107 -10.83 -9.28 -4.47
N ALA A 108 -10.69 -7.96 -4.41
CA ALA A 108 -9.64 -7.29 -3.66
C ALA A 108 -10.27 -6.33 -2.65
N ALA A 109 -9.60 -6.17 -1.51
CA ALA A 109 -10.02 -5.26 -0.45
C ALA A 109 -8.82 -4.48 0.08
N LEU A 110 -9.05 -3.22 0.38
CA LEU A 110 -8.04 -2.35 0.97
C LEU A 110 -8.72 -1.26 1.81
N TYR A 111 -7.92 -0.54 2.58
CA TYR A 111 -8.40 0.65 3.27
C TYR A 111 -7.35 1.76 3.20
N THR A 112 -7.81 2.97 3.37
CA THR A 112 -6.93 4.15 3.44
C THR A 112 -7.56 5.20 4.34
N GLY A 113 -6.76 6.14 4.82
CA GLY A 113 -7.26 7.22 5.65
C GLY A 113 -8.29 8.08 4.92
N SER A 114 -9.32 8.53 5.65
CA SER A 114 -10.42 9.30 5.05
C SER A 114 -9.99 10.65 4.48
N ARG A 115 -8.85 11.18 4.92
CA ARG A 115 -8.28 12.44 4.42
C ARG A 115 -7.26 12.25 3.32
N SER A 116 -7.02 11.01 2.91
CA SER A 116 -6.04 10.65 1.89
C SER A 116 -6.66 10.78 0.50
N GLU A 117 -6.96 12.01 0.06
CA GLU A 117 -7.63 12.28 -1.21
C GLU A 117 -6.91 11.70 -2.43
N PRO A 118 -5.57 11.80 -2.55
CA PRO A 118 -4.87 11.18 -3.68
C PRO A 118 -5.08 9.67 -3.75
N ASN A 119 -5.04 8.98 -2.61
CA ASN A 119 -5.26 7.53 -2.56
C ASN A 119 -6.71 7.18 -2.91
N LEU A 120 -7.67 7.90 -2.36
CA LEU A 120 -9.09 7.68 -2.66
C LEU A 120 -9.37 7.84 -4.15
N ARG A 121 -8.79 8.88 -4.79
CA ARG A 121 -8.92 9.07 -6.24
C ARG A 121 -8.30 7.93 -7.01
N LEU A 122 -7.12 7.48 -6.62
CA LEU A 122 -6.42 6.37 -7.27
C LEU A 122 -7.28 5.10 -7.24
N TYR A 123 -7.76 4.73 -6.06
CA TYR A 123 -8.53 3.50 -5.89
C TYR A 123 -9.87 3.56 -6.64
N ARG A 124 -10.58 4.68 -6.56
CA ARG A 124 -11.84 4.86 -7.29
C ARG A 124 -11.64 4.76 -8.80
N ARG A 125 -10.59 5.37 -9.34
CA ARG A 125 -10.27 5.26 -10.77
C ARG A 125 -9.95 3.83 -11.18
N ARG A 126 -9.46 3.01 -10.26
CA ARG A 126 -9.14 1.61 -10.53
C ARG A 126 -10.32 0.67 -10.24
N GLY A 127 -11.49 1.22 -9.98
CA GLY A 127 -12.70 0.43 -9.83
C GLY A 127 -13.05 0.02 -8.41
N TYR A 128 -12.33 0.53 -7.41
CA TYR A 128 -12.64 0.25 -6.00
C TYR A 128 -13.83 1.07 -5.57
N VAL A 129 -14.75 0.44 -4.83
CA VAL A 129 -15.98 1.06 -4.35
C VAL A 129 -15.95 1.08 -2.83
N GLU A 130 -16.29 2.22 -2.26
CA GLU A 130 -16.38 2.39 -0.82
C GLU A 130 -17.48 1.51 -0.24
N GLN A 131 -17.14 0.75 0.82
CA GLN A 131 -18.06 -0.14 1.51
C GLN A 131 -18.49 0.43 2.86
N ARG A 132 -17.55 0.96 3.63
CA ARG A 132 -17.82 1.51 4.95
C ARG A 132 -16.66 2.39 5.41
N ARG A 133 -16.93 3.16 6.45
CA ARG A 133 -15.91 3.94 7.15
C ARG A 133 -15.80 3.45 8.58
N GLU A 134 -14.63 3.54 9.14
CA GLU A 134 -14.35 3.06 10.48
C GLU A 134 -13.48 4.06 11.22
N GLU A 135 -13.91 4.49 12.42
CA GLU A 135 -13.07 5.30 13.28
C GLU A 135 -12.16 4.36 14.08
N ILE A 136 -10.85 4.42 13.81
CA ILE A 136 -9.85 3.60 14.48
C ILE A 136 -9.62 4.13 15.90
N ARG A 137 -9.58 5.45 16.03
CA ARG A 137 -9.51 6.19 17.27
C ARG A 137 -9.95 7.62 16.99
N PRO A 138 -10.24 8.45 18.04
CA PRO A 138 -10.66 9.82 17.79
C PRO A 138 -9.68 10.56 16.87
N GLY A 139 -10.22 11.12 15.79
CA GLY A 139 -9.43 11.86 14.81
C GLY A 139 -8.80 11.01 13.69
N LEU A 140 -8.90 9.68 13.75
CA LEU A 140 -8.37 8.80 12.71
C LEU A 140 -9.47 7.88 12.17
N GLU A 141 -10.00 8.23 11.00
CA GLU A 141 -11.01 7.47 10.28
C GLU A 141 -10.40 6.85 9.03
N VAL A 142 -10.75 5.60 8.74
CA VAL A 142 -10.35 4.92 7.50
C VAL A 142 -11.58 4.59 6.66
N VAL A 143 -11.35 4.51 5.35
CA VAL A 143 -12.36 4.14 4.35
C VAL A 143 -11.98 2.76 3.84
N HIS A 144 -12.92 1.82 3.91
CA HIS A 144 -12.75 0.46 3.36
C HIS A 144 -13.36 0.39 1.97
N LEU A 145 -12.58 -0.10 1.01
CA LEU A 145 -12.99 -0.22 -0.39
C LEU A 145 -12.76 -1.65 -0.89
N THR A 146 -13.59 -2.06 -1.83
CA THR A 146 -13.48 -3.37 -2.47
C THR A 146 -13.65 -3.26 -3.98
N LYS A 147 -13.14 -4.30 -4.68
CA LYS A 147 -13.23 -4.39 -6.14
C LYS A 147 -13.37 -5.85 -6.55
N PRO A 148 -14.34 -6.20 -7.43
CA PRO A 148 -14.36 -7.52 -8.03
C PRO A 148 -13.21 -7.65 -9.04
N LEU A 149 -12.49 -8.76 -9.00
CA LEU A 149 -11.37 -9.02 -9.92
C LEU A 149 -11.81 -9.93 -11.09
N ARG A 150 -12.97 -10.56 -10.95
CA ARG A 150 -13.51 -11.49 -11.96
C ARG A 150 -15.02 -11.38 -12.05
#